data_c39a8c49c29858634cc40c29efad86bf
#
_entry.id   c39a8c49c29858634cc40c29efad86bf
#
_cell.length_a   1.000
_cell.length_b   1.000
_cell.length_c   1.000
_cell.angle_alpha   90.00
_cell.angle_beta   90.00
_cell.angle_gamma   90.00
#
_symmetry.space_group_name_H-M   'P 1'
#
loop_
_entity.id
_entity.type
_entity.pdbx_description
1 polymer ?
#
loop_
_entity_poly.entity_id
_entity_poly.type
_entity_poly.pdbx_seq_one_letter_code
_entity_poly.pdbx_strand_id
1 'polypeptide(L)'
;MRHVLSALVTNQPGVLAHISGMLASRAFNIDSLAVGETENPEFSRVTFVVNGDGRVLDQVRKQLEKIVTVVKVLNFSNRNYVERDLMLIKVSTDSGVTSGTGNGSRGEIRELVEIFRGKIVDVSAKHVMVEISGQGRKLESFIDLVRPYGIIEMVRTGRVALLRADQEEEPEESEGDAGDMGDAVDEESASEETETEPDPQPE
;
A
#
# COMPACT_ATOMS: atom_id res chain seq x y z
N MET A 1 -3.43 -4.67 10.01
CA MET A 1 -2.04 -4.24 9.69
C MET A 1 -2.08 -3.26 8.52
N ARG A 2 -1.08 -2.38 8.40
CA ARG A 2 -0.97 -1.46 7.25
C ARG A 2 -0.14 -2.13 6.16
N HIS A 3 -0.65 -2.16 4.94
CA HIS A 3 0.01 -2.72 3.76
C HIS A 3 0.22 -1.64 2.72
N VAL A 4 1.40 -1.65 2.10
CA VAL A 4 1.74 -0.74 1.01
C VAL A 4 1.63 -1.50 -0.30
N LEU A 5 0.85 -0.95 -1.22
CA LEU A 5 0.67 -1.45 -2.58
C LEU A 5 1.08 -0.37 -3.58
N SER A 6 1.59 -0.78 -4.71
CA SER A 6 1.85 0.11 -5.85
C SER A 6 1.23 -0.49 -7.10
N ALA A 7 0.50 0.31 -7.85
CA ALA A 7 -0.02 -0.06 -9.16
C ALA A 7 0.63 0.81 -10.25
N LEU A 8 1.17 0.17 -11.27
CA LEU A 8 1.54 0.84 -12.52
C LEU A 8 0.30 0.88 -13.40
N VAL A 9 -0.09 2.07 -13.83
CA VAL A 9 -1.33 2.30 -14.57
C VAL A 9 -1.08 3.14 -15.81
N THR A 10 -1.93 3.03 -16.82
CA THR A 10 -1.89 3.94 -17.98
C THR A 10 -2.23 5.36 -17.53
N ASN A 11 -1.48 6.34 -18.02
CA ASN A 11 -1.68 7.75 -17.68
C ASN A 11 -2.83 8.36 -18.50
N GLN A 12 -4.07 8.03 -18.11
CA GLN A 12 -5.28 8.45 -18.81
C GLN A 12 -6.30 9.05 -17.84
N PRO A 13 -7.13 10.00 -18.30
CA PRO A 13 -8.22 10.55 -17.50
C PRO A 13 -9.15 9.45 -16.98
N GLY A 14 -9.54 9.55 -15.70
CA GLY A 14 -10.51 8.65 -15.08
C GLY A 14 -9.91 7.40 -14.41
N VAL A 15 -8.64 7.05 -14.64
CA VAL A 15 -8.01 5.84 -14.05
C VAL A 15 -8.04 5.88 -12.53
N LEU A 16 -7.64 7.01 -11.94
CA LEU A 16 -7.67 7.18 -10.47
C LEU A 16 -9.10 7.11 -9.91
N ALA A 17 -10.07 7.69 -10.62
CA ALA A 17 -11.47 7.62 -10.22
C ALA A 17 -12.00 6.17 -10.26
N HIS A 18 -11.61 5.39 -11.26
CA HIS A 18 -11.97 3.98 -11.37
C HIS A 18 -11.37 3.16 -10.21
N ILE A 19 -10.07 3.32 -9.94
CA ILE A 19 -9.40 2.63 -8.84
C ILE A 19 -10.04 3.00 -7.49
N SER A 20 -10.23 4.28 -7.21
CA SER A 20 -10.82 4.73 -5.95
C SER A 20 -12.28 4.30 -5.81
N GLY A 21 -13.05 4.32 -6.88
CA GLY A 21 -14.44 3.83 -6.91
C GLY A 21 -14.53 2.32 -6.66
N MET A 22 -13.63 1.54 -7.24
CA MET A 22 -13.54 0.10 -7.01
C MET A 22 -13.19 -0.21 -5.54
N LEU A 23 -12.23 0.50 -4.95
CA LEU A 23 -11.85 0.31 -3.55
C LEU A 23 -13.00 0.73 -2.62
N ALA A 24 -13.63 1.88 -2.89
CA ALA A 24 -14.76 2.39 -2.10
C ALA A 24 -15.98 1.46 -2.15
N SER A 25 -16.32 0.88 -3.31
CA SER A 25 -17.46 -0.03 -3.47
C SER A 25 -17.33 -1.31 -2.64
N ARG A 26 -16.13 -1.62 -2.15
CA ARG A 26 -15.81 -2.77 -1.30
C ARG A 26 -15.46 -2.40 0.12
N ALA A 27 -15.71 -1.13 0.49
CA ALA A 27 -15.42 -0.58 1.81
C ALA A 27 -13.93 -0.69 2.22
N PHE A 28 -13.00 -0.71 1.25
CA PHE A 28 -11.58 -0.61 1.56
C PHE A 28 -11.22 0.84 1.89
N ASN A 29 -10.67 1.05 3.08
CA ASN A 29 -10.18 2.36 3.48
C ASN A 29 -8.76 2.59 2.96
N ILE A 30 -8.55 3.73 2.32
CA ILE A 30 -7.23 4.18 1.85
C ILE A 30 -6.69 5.16 2.89
N ASP A 31 -5.63 4.78 3.60
CA ASP A 31 -4.97 5.65 4.58
C ASP A 31 -4.08 6.71 3.92
N SER A 32 -3.51 6.37 2.79
CA SER A 32 -2.57 7.22 2.05
C SER A 32 -2.64 6.88 0.56
N LEU A 33 -2.58 7.90 -0.27
CA LEU A 33 -2.57 7.80 -1.72
C LEU A 33 -1.58 8.81 -2.29
N ALA A 34 -0.66 8.33 -3.11
CA ALA A 34 0.25 9.15 -3.90
C ALA A 34 0.22 8.70 -5.35
N VAL A 35 0.18 9.66 -6.27
CA VAL A 35 0.18 9.41 -7.72
C VAL A 35 1.24 10.28 -8.36
N GLY A 36 2.02 9.71 -9.27
CA GLY A 36 3.01 10.44 -10.06
C GLY A 36 3.26 9.76 -11.39
N GLU A 37 3.66 10.54 -12.38
CA GLU A 37 4.14 10.01 -13.64
C GLU A 37 5.42 9.20 -13.44
N THR A 38 5.64 8.22 -14.28
CA THR A 38 6.89 7.46 -14.33
C THR A 38 7.87 8.10 -15.31
N GLU A 39 9.02 7.47 -15.52
CA GLU A 39 9.98 7.84 -16.58
C GLU A 39 9.39 7.74 -18.00
N ASN A 40 8.36 6.92 -18.18
CA ASN A 40 7.53 6.88 -19.38
C ASN A 40 6.21 7.63 -19.12
N PRO A 41 5.95 8.77 -19.82
CA PRO A 41 4.74 9.58 -19.62
C PRO A 41 3.43 8.86 -19.93
N GLU A 42 3.47 7.72 -20.62
CA GLU A 42 2.29 6.90 -20.86
C GLU A 42 1.78 6.18 -19.62
N PHE A 43 2.62 6.12 -18.57
CA PHE A 43 2.31 5.43 -17.32
C PHE A 43 2.41 6.35 -16.11
N SER A 44 1.56 6.07 -15.13
CA SER A 44 1.62 6.65 -13.79
C SER A 44 1.75 5.54 -12.76
N ARG A 45 2.44 5.85 -11.68
CA ARG A 45 2.53 4.98 -10.51
C ARG A 45 1.61 5.49 -9.41
N VAL A 46 0.71 4.63 -8.97
CA VAL A 46 -0.20 4.88 -7.85
C VAL A 46 0.30 4.07 -6.67
N THR A 47 0.71 4.74 -5.60
CA THR A 47 1.09 4.08 -4.34
C THR A 47 0.02 4.35 -3.30
N PHE A 48 -0.50 3.33 -2.67
CA PHE A 48 -1.54 3.46 -1.65
C PHE A 48 -1.30 2.54 -0.47
N VAL A 49 -1.79 2.96 0.67
CA VAL A 49 -1.74 2.22 1.92
C VAL A 49 -3.15 1.81 2.30
N VAL A 50 -3.33 0.52 2.50
CA VAL A 50 -4.60 -0.05 2.96
C VAL A 50 -4.43 -0.70 4.33
N ASN A 51 -5.49 -0.66 5.13
CA ASN A 51 -5.56 -1.38 6.39
C ASN A 51 -6.35 -2.67 6.21
N GLY A 52 -5.78 -3.78 6.67
CA GLY A 52 -6.45 -5.07 6.63
C GLY A 52 -5.56 -6.21 7.09
N ASP A 53 -6.07 -7.41 6.94
CA ASP A 53 -5.32 -8.65 7.04
C ASP A 53 -4.83 -9.11 5.65
N GLY A 54 -4.16 -10.25 5.58
CA GLY A 54 -3.64 -10.80 4.32
C GLY A 54 -4.75 -11.09 3.29
N ARG A 55 -5.95 -11.47 3.74
CA ARG A 55 -7.09 -11.75 2.85
C ARG A 55 -7.60 -10.46 2.19
N VAL A 56 -7.68 -9.37 2.95
CA VAL A 56 -8.05 -8.05 2.44
C VAL A 56 -7.05 -7.59 1.40
N LEU A 57 -5.76 -7.77 1.67
CA LEU A 57 -4.69 -7.42 0.76
C LEU A 57 -4.78 -8.17 -0.58
N ASP A 58 -4.93 -9.49 -0.54
CA ASP A 58 -5.11 -10.33 -1.73
C ASP A 58 -6.36 -9.94 -2.51
N GLN A 59 -7.44 -9.65 -1.81
CA GLN A 59 -8.66 -9.19 -2.45
C GLN A 59 -8.47 -7.86 -3.16
N VAL A 60 -7.80 -6.89 -2.54
CA VAL A 60 -7.47 -5.60 -3.16
C VAL A 60 -6.61 -5.82 -4.42
N ARG A 61 -5.54 -6.62 -4.31
CA ARG A 61 -4.65 -6.94 -5.44
C ARG A 61 -5.44 -7.55 -6.61
N LYS A 62 -6.17 -8.63 -6.37
CA LYS A 62 -6.98 -9.32 -7.39
C LYS A 62 -8.04 -8.41 -8.05
N GLN A 63 -8.56 -7.42 -7.33
CA GLN A 63 -9.51 -6.49 -7.91
C GLN A 63 -8.83 -5.41 -8.76
N LEU A 64 -7.66 -4.93 -8.34
CA LEU A 64 -6.86 -3.99 -9.13
C LEU A 64 -6.41 -4.61 -10.46
N GLU A 65 -5.96 -5.85 -10.45
CA GLU A 65 -5.53 -6.60 -11.65
C GLU A 65 -6.65 -6.81 -12.69
N LYS A 66 -7.91 -6.71 -12.28
CA LYS A 66 -9.06 -6.77 -13.21
C LYS A 66 -9.31 -5.46 -13.96
N ILE A 67 -8.69 -4.38 -13.54
CA ILE A 67 -8.87 -3.08 -14.17
C ILE A 67 -7.96 -3.01 -15.39
N VAL A 68 -8.53 -2.86 -16.58
CA VAL A 68 -7.80 -2.88 -17.87
C VAL A 68 -6.65 -1.86 -17.93
N THR A 69 -6.81 -0.71 -17.25
CA THR A 69 -5.80 0.34 -17.21
C THR A 69 -4.70 0.10 -16.18
N VAL A 70 -4.79 -0.96 -15.38
CA VAL A 70 -3.74 -1.39 -14.45
C VAL A 70 -2.82 -2.38 -15.15
N VAL A 71 -1.56 -2.00 -15.32
CA VAL A 71 -0.55 -2.80 -16.02
C VAL A 71 0.09 -3.82 -15.07
N LYS A 72 0.38 -3.38 -13.83
CA LYS A 72 1.06 -4.22 -12.84
C LYS A 72 0.70 -3.75 -11.43
N VAL A 73 0.55 -4.70 -10.51
CA VAL A 73 0.37 -4.43 -9.07
C VAL A 73 1.54 -5.04 -8.32
N LEU A 74 2.15 -4.26 -7.42
CA LEU A 74 3.22 -4.69 -6.54
C LEU A 74 2.75 -4.61 -5.09
N ASN A 75 2.92 -5.71 -4.37
CA ASN A 75 2.72 -5.78 -2.93
C ASN A 75 4.07 -5.71 -2.22
N PHE A 76 4.24 -4.74 -1.31
CA PHE A 76 5.48 -4.55 -0.57
C PHE A 76 5.53 -5.28 0.78
N SER A 77 4.46 -5.95 1.21
CA SER A 77 4.33 -6.48 2.58
C SER A 77 5.45 -7.45 2.99
N ASN A 78 5.95 -8.25 2.04
CA ASN A 78 7.00 -9.26 2.29
C ASN A 78 8.29 -8.97 1.51
N ARG A 79 8.49 -7.72 1.08
CA ARG A 79 9.66 -7.34 0.26
C ARG A 79 10.47 -6.26 0.96
N ASN A 80 11.77 -6.22 0.66
CA ASN A 80 12.63 -5.12 1.07
C ASN A 80 12.40 -3.93 0.14
N TYR A 81 11.87 -2.85 0.70
CA TYR A 81 11.56 -1.64 -0.06
C TYR A 81 11.99 -0.38 0.69
N VAL A 82 12.03 0.70 -0.03
CA VAL A 82 12.24 2.05 0.52
C VAL A 82 10.93 2.80 0.41
N GLU A 83 10.40 3.28 1.54
CA GLU A 83 9.26 4.18 1.55
C GLU A 83 9.68 5.59 1.97
N ARG A 84 9.02 6.60 1.41
CA ARG A 84 9.15 8.00 1.82
C ARG A 84 7.79 8.68 1.80
N ASP A 85 7.64 9.57 2.75
CA ASP A 85 6.52 10.51 2.86
C ASP A 85 7.13 11.88 3.12
N LEU A 86 6.62 12.93 2.52
CA LEU A 86 7.04 14.30 2.75
C LEU A 86 5.92 15.04 3.46
N MET A 87 6.28 15.80 4.47
CA MET A 87 5.36 16.60 5.26
C MET A 87 5.82 18.03 5.31
N LEU A 88 4.89 18.97 5.08
CA LEU A 88 5.02 20.35 5.46
C LEU A 88 4.15 20.61 6.68
N ILE A 89 4.73 21.20 7.72
CA ILE A 89 4.03 21.47 8.96
C ILE A 89 4.34 22.89 9.46
N LYS A 90 3.29 23.61 9.81
CA LYS A 90 3.35 24.95 10.37
C LYS A 90 3.12 24.88 11.88
N VAL A 91 4.10 25.32 12.64
CA VAL A 91 4.10 25.26 14.12
C VAL A 91 4.14 26.67 14.70
N SER A 92 3.37 26.90 15.75
CA SER A 92 3.39 28.17 16.48
C SER A 92 4.69 28.32 17.29
N THR A 93 5.22 29.53 17.32
CA THR A 93 6.34 29.92 18.21
C THR A 93 5.89 30.76 19.39
N ASP A 94 4.58 31.01 19.50
CA ASP A 94 3.95 31.90 20.51
C ASP A 94 3.21 31.12 21.61
N SER A 95 3.48 29.80 21.73
CA SER A 95 2.72 28.89 22.57
C SER A 95 3.01 29.02 24.09
N GLY A 96 3.99 29.85 24.51
CA GLY A 96 4.39 29.98 25.90
C GLY A 96 5.01 28.72 26.50
N VAL A 97 5.11 27.62 25.71
CA VAL A 97 5.78 26.39 26.14
C VAL A 97 7.28 26.60 25.98
N THR A 98 7.98 26.68 27.09
CA THR A 98 9.45 26.71 27.12
C THR A 98 9.92 25.62 28.10
N SER A 99 10.81 24.76 27.64
CA SER A 99 11.41 23.69 28.44
C SER A 99 12.49 24.18 29.39
N GLY A 100 12.57 25.49 29.67
CA GLY A 100 13.52 26.04 30.61
C GLY A 100 14.96 26.22 30.10
N THR A 101 15.23 25.90 28.84
CA THR A 101 16.58 26.01 28.23
C THR A 101 16.95 27.42 27.76
N GLY A 102 16.07 28.40 27.96
CA GLY A 102 16.35 29.82 27.67
C GLY A 102 16.26 30.23 26.18
N ASN A 103 16.12 29.29 25.28
CA ASN A 103 16.09 29.53 23.82
C ASN A 103 14.70 29.91 23.28
N GLY A 104 13.65 29.83 24.10
CA GLY A 104 12.27 30.00 23.67
C GLY A 104 11.79 28.91 22.66
N SER A 105 10.49 28.85 22.45
CA SER A 105 9.84 27.81 21.60
C SER A 105 10.47 27.68 20.21
N ARG A 106 10.95 28.77 19.62
CA ARG A 106 11.60 28.75 18.28
C ARG A 106 12.93 28.02 18.28
N GLY A 107 13.76 28.19 19.34
CA GLY A 107 15.04 27.49 19.47
C GLY A 107 14.84 25.99 19.63
N GLU A 108 13.89 25.60 20.46
CA GLU A 108 13.55 24.20 20.70
C GLU A 108 12.99 23.51 19.43
N ILE A 109 12.11 24.19 18.69
CA ILE A 109 11.62 23.67 17.39
C ILE A 109 12.77 23.49 16.41
N ARG A 110 13.72 24.44 16.37
CA ARG A 110 14.91 24.32 15.49
C ARG A 110 15.75 23.09 15.86
N GLU A 111 15.99 22.85 17.14
CA GLU A 111 16.73 21.66 17.60
C GLU A 111 16.01 20.36 17.21
N LEU A 112 14.70 20.31 17.36
CA LEU A 112 13.89 19.14 16.88
C LEU A 112 14.04 18.96 15.38
N VAL A 113 13.97 20.02 14.58
CA VAL A 113 14.15 19.97 13.13
C VAL A 113 15.52 19.41 12.76
N GLU A 114 16.59 19.84 13.44
CA GLU A 114 17.96 19.36 13.22
C GLU A 114 18.08 17.86 13.59
N ILE A 115 17.56 17.43 14.74
CA ILE A 115 17.54 16.02 15.17
C ILE A 115 16.84 15.12 14.15
N PHE A 116 15.71 15.58 13.64
CA PHE A 116 14.93 14.86 12.63
C PHE A 116 15.42 15.05 11.20
N ARG A 117 16.52 15.77 11.00
CA ARG A 117 17.07 16.11 9.66
C ARG A 117 15.99 16.69 8.74
N GLY A 118 15.19 17.57 9.31
CA GLY A 118 14.22 18.38 8.58
C GLY A 118 14.85 19.67 8.07
N LYS A 119 14.03 20.49 7.42
CA LYS A 119 14.41 21.82 6.96
C LYS A 119 13.37 22.84 7.39
N ILE A 120 13.82 24.00 7.83
CA ILE A 120 12.95 25.15 8.00
C ILE A 120 12.85 25.82 6.64
N VAL A 121 11.63 25.87 6.08
CA VAL A 121 11.37 26.41 4.74
C VAL A 121 10.76 27.82 4.77
N ASP A 122 10.12 28.18 5.88
CA ASP A 122 9.61 29.54 6.08
C ASP A 122 9.61 29.91 7.58
N VAL A 123 9.83 31.19 7.88
CA VAL A 123 9.85 31.71 9.25
C VAL A 123 9.12 33.05 9.29
N SER A 124 8.17 33.17 10.19
CA SER A 124 7.49 34.43 10.51
C SER A 124 7.68 34.82 11.97
N ALA A 125 7.13 35.95 12.39
CA ALA A 125 7.22 36.40 13.79
C ALA A 125 6.62 35.40 14.77
N LYS A 126 5.55 34.69 14.37
CA LYS A 126 4.77 33.82 15.25
C LYS A 126 4.77 32.34 14.85
N HIS A 127 5.32 31.98 13.70
CA HIS A 127 5.23 30.66 13.14
C HIS A 127 6.54 30.25 12.46
N VAL A 128 6.75 28.93 12.41
CA VAL A 128 7.82 28.30 11.65
C VAL A 128 7.17 27.23 10.77
N MET A 129 7.53 27.19 9.50
CA MET A 129 7.15 26.11 8.59
C MET A 129 8.33 25.17 8.39
N VAL A 130 8.08 23.90 8.60
CA VAL A 130 9.08 22.83 8.56
C VAL A 130 8.73 21.83 7.48
N GLU A 131 9.73 21.45 6.69
CA GLU A 131 9.70 20.34 5.75
C GLU A 131 10.41 19.16 6.38
N ILE A 132 9.76 17.99 6.40
CA ILE A 132 10.37 16.74 6.83
C ILE A 132 10.01 15.64 5.84
N SER A 133 11.00 14.85 5.45
CA SER A 133 10.80 13.63 4.67
C SER A 133 11.39 12.42 5.40
N GLY A 134 10.78 11.27 5.17
CA GLY A 134 11.23 10.02 5.77
C GLY A 134 10.17 8.92 5.79
N GLN A 135 10.42 7.92 6.61
CA GLN A 135 9.43 6.89 6.89
C GLN A 135 8.29 7.45 7.75
N GLY A 136 7.11 6.86 7.63
CA GLY A 136 5.93 7.30 8.38
C GLY A 136 6.16 7.43 9.89
N ARG A 137 6.88 6.50 10.52
CA ARG A 137 7.21 6.57 11.96
C ARG A 137 7.98 7.82 12.34
N LYS A 138 8.93 8.23 11.50
CA LYS A 138 9.73 9.44 11.72
C LYS A 138 8.83 10.67 11.75
N LEU A 139 7.89 10.77 10.81
CA LEU A 139 6.96 11.89 10.73
C LEU A 139 6.02 11.92 11.94
N GLU A 140 5.45 10.77 12.32
CA GLU A 140 4.58 10.67 13.50
C GLU A 140 5.32 11.09 14.78
N SER A 141 6.55 10.60 14.99
CA SER A 141 7.36 10.99 16.14
C SER A 141 7.63 12.50 16.17
N PHE A 142 7.87 13.12 15.02
CA PHE A 142 8.05 14.57 14.96
C PHE A 142 6.75 15.32 15.29
N ILE A 143 5.62 14.88 14.76
CA ILE A 143 4.30 15.46 15.04
C ILE A 143 4.02 15.45 16.55
N ASP A 144 4.28 14.33 17.22
CA ASP A 144 4.04 14.19 18.64
C ASP A 144 4.91 15.15 19.48
N LEU A 145 6.17 15.35 19.07
CA LEU A 145 7.10 16.26 19.75
C LEU A 145 6.76 17.75 19.53
N VAL A 146 6.24 18.12 18.37
CA VAL A 146 5.87 19.51 18.09
C VAL A 146 4.44 19.85 18.48
N ARG A 147 3.62 18.87 18.81
CA ARG A 147 2.22 19.04 19.25
C ARG A 147 2.05 20.02 20.40
N PRO A 148 2.90 20.01 21.47
CA PRO A 148 2.79 20.96 22.58
C PRO A 148 2.97 22.42 22.19
N TYR A 149 3.74 22.70 21.13
CA TYR A 149 3.98 24.07 20.63
C TYR A 149 2.77 24.62 19.84
N GLY A 150 1.84 23.77 19.43
CA GLY A 150 0.65 24.14 18.67
C GLY A 150 0.88 24.00 17.16
N ILE A 151 0.33 22.93 16.60
CA ILE A 151 0.28 22.70 15.13
C ILE A 151 -0.86 23.53 14.57
N ILE A 152 -0.56 24.40 13.62
CA ILE A 152 -1.53 25.26 12.97
C ILE A 152 -2.10 24.58 11.73
N GLU A 153 -1.22 24.02 10.93
CA GLU A 153 -1.57 23.37 9.68
C GLU A 153 -0.53 22.32 9.32
N MET A 154 -0.95 21.26 8.67
CA MET A 154 -0.08 20.20 8.22
C MET A 154 -0.62 19.60 6.92
N VAL A 155 0.28 19.32 5.98
CA VAL A 155 -0.02 18.60 4.74
C VAL A 155 1.04 17.52 4.49
N ARG A 156 0.62 16.40 3.90
CA ARG A 156 1.49 15.26 3.55
C ARG A 156 1.25 14.88 2.09
N THR A 157 2.30 14.41 1.43
CA THR A 157 2.19 13.88 0.05
C THR A 157 1.53 12.51 0.00
N GLY A 158 1.54 11.79 1.11
CA GLY A 158 1.32 10.36 1.11
C GLY A 158 2.61 9.57 0.84
N ARG A 159 2.54 8.25 0.99
CA ARG A 159 3.71 7.39 0.87
C ARG A 159 3.99 7.06 -0.59
N VAL A 160 5.25 7.20 -0.97
CA VAL A 160 5.81 6.60 -2.19
C VAL A 160 6.73 5.45 -1.79
N ALA A 161 6.76 4.38 -2.58
CA ALA A 161 7.56 3.19 -2.29
C ALA A 161 8.18 2.62 -3.56
N LEU A 162 9.41 2.13 -3.44
CA LEU A 162 10.14 1.39 -4.47
C LEU A 162 10.87 0.21 -3.86
N LEU A 163 11.01 -0.87 -4.60
CA LEU A 163 11.87 -1.98 -4.23
C LEU A 163 13.33 -1.50 -4.08
N ARG A 164 14.10 -2.17 -3.24
CA ARG A 164 15.53 -1.92 -3.16
C ARG A 164 16.22 -2.43 -4.43
N ALA A 165 17.37 -1.85 -4.75
CA ALA A 165 18.12 -2.12 -5.97
C ALA A 165 18.59 -3.59 -6.12
N ASP A 166 18.64 -4.34 -5.03
CA ASP A 166 19.01 -5.76 -4.98
C ASP A 166 17.80 -6.70 -5.17
N GLN A 167 16.60 -6.16 -5.37
CA GLN A 167 15.39 -6.94 -5.57
C GLN A 167 14.84 -6.70 -6.97
N GLU A 168 14.78 -7.76 -7.76
CA GLU A 168 14.07 -7.75 -9.04
C GLU A 168 12.55 -7.79 -8.80
N GLU A 169 11.81 -7.18 -9.71
CA GLU A 169 10.36 -7.27 -9.77
C GLU A 169 9.96 -8.65 -10.33
N GLU A 170 10.17 -9.72 -9.56
CA GLU A 170 9.64 -11.03 -9.96
C GLU A 170 8.12 -10.95 -10.05
N PRO A 171 7.51 -11.50 -11.13
CA PRO A 171 6.07 -11.69 -11.15
C PRO A 171 5.70 -12.61 -9.99
N GLU A 172 4.80 -12.17 -9.10
CA GLU A 172 4.22 -13.06 -8.10
C GLU A 172 3.54 -14.20 -8.86
N GLU A 173 4.10 -15.42 -8.76
CA GLU A 173 3.42 -16.61 -9.24
C GLU A 173 2.04 -16.64 -8.59
N SER A 174 1.00 -16.61 -9.41
CA SER A 174 -0.34 -16.91 -8.93
C SER A 174 -0.27 -18.32 -8.34
N GLU A 175 -0.35 -18.45 -7.02
CA GLU A 175 -0.65 -19.74 -6.42
C GLU A 175 -1.92 -20.23 -7.11
N GLY A 176 -1.71 -21.20 -8.00
CA GLY A 176 -2.77 -21.82 -8.77
C GLY A 176 -3.79 -22.35 -7.77
N ASP A 177 -5.01 -22.02 -8.02
CA ASP A 177 -6.18 -22.71 -7.51
C ASP A 177 -5.89 -24.22 -7.59
N ALA A 178 -5.52 -24.81 -6.44
CA ALA A 178 -5.46 -26.25 -6.29
C ALA A 178 -6.90 -26.73 -6.40
N GLY A 179 -7.31 -26.96 -7.64
CA GLY A 179 -8.59 -27.53 -7.96
C GLY A 179 -8.76 -28.80 -7.14
N ASP A 180 -9.78 -28.79 -6.32
CA ASP A 180 -10.44 -29.93 -5.74
C ASP A 180 -10.65 -31.00 -6.83
N MET A 181 -9.68 -31.92 -6.98
CA MET A 181 -9.89 -33.17 -7.69
C MET A 181 -10.69 -34.06 -6.75
N GLY A 182 -12.01 -33.95 -6.89
CA GLY A 182 -12.94 -34.86 -6.28
C GLY A 182 -12.57 -36.31 -6.61
N ASP A 183 -12.42 -37.10 -5.56
CA ASP A 183 -12.31 -38.57 -5.56
C ASP A 183 -13.40 -39.19 -6.43
N ALA A 184 -13.00 -39.64 -7.62
CA ALA A 184 -13.78 -40.62 -8.38
C ALA A 184 -13.53 -41.98 -7.73
N VAL A 185 -14.47 -42.41 -6.93
CA VAL A 185 -14.54 -43.77 -6.44
C VAL A 185 -14.84 -44.69 -7.62
N ASP A 186 -13.87 -45.51 -7.96
CA ASP A 186 -14.04 -46.71 -8.80
C ASP A 186 -14.94 -47.70 -8.07
N GLU A 187 -16.17 -47.85 -8.52
CA GLU A 187 -17.00 -49.04 -8.22
C GLU A 187 -16.65 -50.13 -9.22
N GLU A 188 -15.82 -51.03 -8.75
CA GLU A 188 -15.55 -52.31 -9.30
C GLU A 188 -16.78 -53.22 -9.04
N SER A 189 -17.61 -53.50 -10.06
CA SER A 189 -18.63 -54.51 -9.97
C SER A 189 -18.17 -55.81 -10.60
N ALA A 190 -18.12 -56.77 -9.74
CA ALA A 190 -17.76 -58.15 -9.97
C ALA A 190 -18.58 -58.85 -11.08
N SER A 191 -17.83 -59.59 -11.83
CA SER A 191 -18.26 -60.65 -12.72
C SER A 191 -19.08 -61.74 -12.03
N GLU A 192 -20.17 -62.14 -12.58
CA GLU A 192 -20.74 -63.49 -12.40
C GLU A 192 -20.90 -64.14 -13.76
N GLU A 193 -20.11 -65.20 -13.90
CA GLU A 193 -20.25 -66.25 -14.92
C GLU A 193 -21.53 -67.00 -14.73
N THR A 194 -22.24 -67.28 -15.79
CA THR A 194 -23.02 -68.52 -15.90
C THR A 194 -23.01 -69.03 -17.31
N GLU A 195 -22.37 -70.19 -17.44
CA GLU A 195 -22.49 -71.16 -18.52
C GLU A 195 -23.95 -71.48 -18.86
N THR A 196 -24.25 -71.74 -20.12
CA THR A 196 -24.80 -73.02 -20.55
C THR A 196 -25.04 -73.03 -22.06
N GLU A 197 -24.44 -74.01 -22.64
CA GLU A 197 -24.61 -74.61 -23.96
C GLU A 197 -25.99 -75.27 -24.15
N PRO A 198 -26.20 -76.01 -25.27
CA PRO A 198 -26.40 -75.61 -26.66
C PRO A 198 -27.71 -76.16 -27.25
N ASP A 199 -27.94 -75.76 -28.49
CA ASP A 199 -28.62 -76.43 -29.60
C ASP A 199 -29.53 -77.63 -29.36
N PRO A 200 -30.58 -77.94 -30.14
CA PRO A 200 -30.45 -78.15 -31.59
C PRO A 200 -31.68 -77.77 -32.44
N GLN A 201 -31.42 -77.69 -33.73
CA GLN A 201 -32.37 -77.80 -34.81
C GLN A 201 -33.18 -79.14 -34.79
N PRO A 202 -34.16 -79.46 -35.68
CA PRO A 202 -34.61 -78.85 -36.92
C PRO A 202 -36.14 -78.80 -37.11
N GLU A 203 -36.64 -78.15 -38.07
CA GLU A 203 -37.34 -78.54 -39.34
C GLU A 203 -37.88 -77.29 -40.04
#